data_932cbba4051268f2bd01c42a21dd413f
#
_entry.id   932cbba4051268f2bd01c42a21dd413f
#
_cell.length_a   1.000
_cell.length_b   1.000
_cell.length_c   1.000
_cell.angle_alpha   90.00
_cell.angle_beta   90.00
_cell.angle_gamma   90.00
#
_symmetry.space_group_name_H-M   'P 1'
#
loop_
_entity.id
_entity.type
_entity.pdbx_description
1 polymer ?
#
loop_
_entity_poly.entity_id
_entity_poly.type
_entity_poly.pdbx_seq_one_letter_code
_entity_poly.pdbx_strand_id
1 'polypeptide(L)'
;MFPLPDGETVVRLRRRMVEDPYSGEETLGDWAGPEESVVEGVAIAASSTVEPVNDSRAQVITQMSIYCGPDEDIRPEDRIRARSGVWEVLGEIQAFPNPFTGWNPGSEFAIKKVSG
;
A
#
# COMPACT_ATOMS: atom_id res chain seq x y z
N MET A 1 15.82 10.47 -4.46
CA MET A 1 15.67 9.62 -5.65
C MET A 1 15.47 8.17 -5.22
N PHE A 2 14.54 7.51 -5.83
CA PHE A 2 14.24 6.13 -5.45
C PHE A 2 15.07 5.13 -6.26
N PRO A 3 15.44 3.99 -5.67
CA PRO A 3 15.27 3.68 -4.26
C PRO A 3 16.15 4.56 -3.37
N LEU A 4 15.66 4.87 -2.18
CA LEU A 4 16.41 5.70 -1.25
C LEU A 4 17.49 4.88 -0.56
N PRO A 5 18.72 5.40 -0.44
CA PRO A 5 19.80 4.62 0.20
C PRO A 5 19.51 4.22 1.64
N ASP A 6 18.84 5.10 2.38
CA ASP A 6 18.46 4.86 3.77
C ASP A 6 16.98 4.54 3.92
N GLY A 7 16.32 4.16 2.83
CA GLY A 7 14.91 3.83 2.85
C GLY A 7 14.62 2.47 3.44
N GLU A 8 13.35 2.21 3.70
CA GLU A 8 12.90 0.94 4.24
C GLU A 8 12.55 -0.03 3.13
N THR A 9 12.56 -1.30 3.47
CA THR A 9 12.13 -2.37 2.56
C THR A 9 10.77 -2.86 3.02
N VAL A 10 9.83 -2.93 2.08
CA VAL A 10 8.50 -3.45 2.33
C VAL A 10 8.21 -4.57 1.34
N VAL A 11 7.16 -5.33 1.61
CA VAL A 11 6.75 -6.42 0.72
C VAL A 11 5.33 -6.13 0.24
N ARG A 12 5.16 -6.08 -1.08
CA ARG A 12 3.83 -5.96 -1.67
C ARG A 12 3.20 -7.35 -1.69
N LEU A 13 2.00 -7.45 -1.17
CA LEU A 13 1.22 -8.69 -1.16
C LEU A 13 0.05 -8.53 -2.13
N ARG A 14 -0.07 -9.46 -3.06
CA ARG A 14 -1.15 -9.45 -4.05
C ARG A 14 -1.80 -10.80 -4.08
N ARG A 15 -3.12 -10.81 -4.04
CA ARG A 15 -3.87 -12.08 -4.14
C ARG A 15 -3.65 -12.71 -5.50
N ARG A 16 -3.47 -14.01 -5.52
CA ARG A 16 -3.30 -14.75 -6.77
C ARG A 16 -4.64 -14.90 -7.46
N MET A 17 -4.61 -14.93 -8.78
CA MET A 17 -5.80 -15.20 -9.55
C MET A 17 -6.15 -16.68 -9.43
N VAL A 18 -7.44 -16.96 -9.29
CA VAL A 18 -7.97 -18.32 -9.18
C VAL A 18 -8.99 -18.52 -10.30
N GLU A 19 -8.83 -19.59 -11.05
CA GLU A 19 -9.76 -19.92 -12.12
C GLU A 19 -10.97 -20.67 -11.58
N ASP A 20 -12.16 -20.19 -11.94
CA ASP A 20 -13.40 -20.87 -11.58
C ASP A 20 -13.51 -22.17 -12.43
N PRO A 21 -13.60 -23.36 -11.81
CA PRO A 21 -13.64 -24.62 -12.56
C PRO A 21 -14.90 -24.78 -13.41
N TYR A 22 -15.94 -24.00 -13.17
CA TYR A 22 -17.19 -24.12 -13.92
C TYR A 22 -17.27 -23.12 -15.07
N SER A 23 -16.84 -21.88 -14.86
CA SER A 23 -16.97 -20.83 -15.88
C SER A 23 -15.67 -20.56 -16.63
N GLY A 24 -14.54 -20.93 -16.06
CA GLY A 24 -13.24 -20.62 -16.61
C GLY A 24 -12.79 -19.18 -16.38
N GLU A 25 -13.59 -18.40 -15.67
CA GLU A 25 -13.23 -17.03 -15.36
C GLU A 25 -12.21 -16.97 -14.23
N GLU A 26 -11.30 -16.01 -14.30
CA GLU A 26 -10.32 -15.77 -13.24
C GLU A 26 -10.83 -14.70 -12.29
N THR A 27 -10.72 -14.99 -11.00
CA THR A 27 -11.06 -14.05 -9.94
C THR A 27 -9.94 -13.99 -8.92
N LEU A 28 -9.93 -12.93 -8.11
CA LEU A 28 -8.93 -12.82 -7.05
C LEU A 28 -9.19 -13.87 -5.98
N GLY A 29 -8.14 -14.57 -5.57
CA GLY A 29 -8.19 -15.52 -4.48
C GLY A 29 -8.23 -14.85 -3.12
N ASP A 30 -7.91 -15.63 -2.08
CA ASP A 30 -7.85 -15.10 -0.73
C ASP A 30 -6.42 -14.66 -0.39
N TRP A 31 -6.22 -14.29 0.87
CA TRP A 31 -4.90 -13.82 1.34
C TRP A 31 -4.03 -14.92 1.94
N ALA A 32 -4.43 -16.18 1.81
CA ALA A 32 -3.71 -17.29 2.44
C ALA A 32 -2.34 -17.55 1.82
N GLY A 33 -2.20 -17.30 0.53
CA GLY A 33 -0.91 -17.48 -0.14
C GLY A 33 -0.69 -16.41 -1.20
N PRO A 34 -0.52 -15.15 -0.79
CA PRO A 34 -0.39 -14.07 -1.75
C PRO A 34 0.94 -14.12 -2.50
N GLU A 35 0.95 -13.49 -3.67
CA GLU A 35 2.18 -13.24 -4.39
C GLU A 35 2.93 -12.12 -3.69
N GLU A 36 4.21 -12.33 -3.41
CA GLU A 36 5.05 -11.36 -2.71
C GLU A 36 6.06 -10.74 -3.64
N SER A 37 6.22 -9.43 -3.51
CA SER A 37 7.21 -8.69 -4.29
C SER A 37 7.89 -7.69 -3.37
N VAL A 38 9.20 -7.73 -3.32
CA VAL A 38 9.98 -6.85 -2.46
C VAL A 38 10.10 -5.47 -3.10
N VAL A 39 9.85 -4.43 -2.30
CA VAL A 39 10.00 -3.05 -2.72
C VAL A 39 11.01 -2.40 -1.79
N GLU A 40 12.13 -1.99 -2.35
CA GLU A 40 13.24 -1.46 -1.58
C GLU A 40 13.30 0.06 -1.65
N GLY A 41 13.91 0.66 -0.61
CA GLY A 41 14.22 2.06 -0.62
C GLY A 41 13.02 2.98 -0.63
N VAL A 42 11.99 2.64 0.14
CA VAL A 42 10.79 3.48 0.24
C VAL A 42 10.84 4.32 1.50
N ALA A 43 10.13 5.45 1.47
CA ALA A 43 9.97 6.30 2.64
C ALA A 43 8.59 6.07 3.23
N ILE A 44 8.52 5.93 4.55
CA ILE A 44 7.26 5.74 5.25
C ILE A 44 7.09 6.90 6.23
N ALA A 45 5.99 7.64 6.08
CA ALA A 45 5.62 8.71 6.98
C ALA A 45 4.43 8.26 7.83
N ALA A 46 4.65 8.09 9.11
CA ALA A 46 3.61 7.66 10.02
C ALA A 46 2.70 8.85 10.37
N SER A 47 1.40 8.60 10.38
CA SER A 47 0.43 9.56 10.85
C SER A 47 -0.67 8.84 11.61
N SER A 48 -1.25 9.50 12.60
CA SER A 48 -2.41 8.97 13.30
C SER A 48 -3.42 10.07 13.46
N THR A 49 -4.68 9.68 13.32
CA THR A 49 -5.80 10.61 13.40
C THR A 49 -6.72 10.15 14.52
N VAL A 50 -7.21 11.10 15.31
CA VAL A 50 -8.21 10.83 16.34
C VAL A 50 -9.56 11.27 15.79
N GLU A 51 -10.50 10.34 15.72
CA GLU A 51 -11.84 10.66 15.25
C GLU A 51 -12.84 10.51 16.39
N PRO A 52 -13.75 11.50 16.59
CA PRO A 52 -14.79 11.36 17.59
C PRO A 52 -15.84 10.34 17.14
N VAL A 53 -16.31 9.56 18.09
CA VAL A 53 -17.43 8.64 17.86
C VAL A 53 -18.62 9.04 18.72
N ASN A 54 -19.78 8.46 18.42
CA ASN A 54 -21.06 8.93 18.99
C ASN A 54 -21.18 8.86 20.51
N ASP A 55 -20.40 8.05 21.17
CA ASP A 55 -20.49 7.86 22.62
C ASP A 55 -19.49 8.70 23.40
N SER A 56 -19.07 9.82 22.83
CA SER A 56 -18.05 10.68 23.42
C SER A 56 -16.67 10.03 23.57
N ARG A 57 -16.48 8.90 22.91
CA ARG A 57 -15.18 8.27 22.84
C ARG A 57 -14.42 8.75 21.61
N ALA A 58 -13.13 8.61 21.65
CA ALA A 58 -12.28 8.92 20.51
C ALA A 58 -11.66 7.62 19.98
N GLN A 59 -11.58 7.51 18.66
CA GLN A 59 -10.94 6.38 18.01
C GLN A 59 -9.67 6.87 17.34
N VAL A 60 -8.56 6.21 17.61
CA VAL A 60 -7.30 6.51 16.95
C VAL A 60 -7.17 5.61 15.74
N ILE A 61 -7.08 6.23 14.57
CA ILE A 61 -6.88 5.51 13.32
C ILE A 61 -5.43 5.68 12.93
N THR A 62 -4.70 4.56 12.83
CA THR A 62 -3.31 4.57 12.44
C THR A 62 -3.21 4.43 10.94
N GLN A 63 -2.69 5.47 10.30
CA GLN A 63 -2.42 5.49 8.87
C GLN A 63 -0.97 5.84 8.64
N MET A 64 -0.44 5.39 7.53
CA MET A 64 0.89 5.79 7.08
C MET A 64 0.83 6.12 5.60
N SER A 65 1.78 6.91 5.15
CA SER A 65 1.96 7.18 3.73
C SER A 65 3.26 6.56 3.28
N ILE A 66 3.24 5.92 2.12
CA ILE A 66 4.43 5.33 1.52
C ILE A 66 4.78 6.10 0.26
N TYR A 67 6.05 6.45 0.15
CA TYR A 67 6.61 7.10 -1.03
C TYR A 67 7.58 6.12 -1.68
N CYS A 68 7.32 5.77 -2.92
CA CYS A 68 8.13 4.78 -3.64
C CYS A 68 8.50 5.30 -5.04
N GLY A 69 9.33 4.54 -5.75
CA GLY A 69 9.72 4.91 -7.11
C GLY A 69 8.55 4.90 -8.07
N PRO A 70 8.66 5.62 -9.19
CA PRO A 70 7.54 5.75 -10.13
C PRO A 70 7.23 4.45 -10.88
N ASP A 71 8.16 3.51 -10.92
CA ASP A 71 7.99 2.26 -11.67
C ASP A 71 7.49 1.10 -10.83
N GLU A 72 7.16 1.35 -9.57
CA GLU A 72 6.67 0.29 -8.69
C GLU A 72 5.22 -0.05 -9.00
N ASP A 73 4.95 -1.35 -9.16
CA ASP A 73 3.61 -1.83 -9.47
C ASP A 73 2.82 -2.07 -8.18
N ILE A 74 2.19 -1.02 -7.69
CA ILE A 74 1.33 -1.08 -6.50
C ILE A 74 -0.09 -0.74 -6.94
N ARG A 75 -1.05 -1.51 -6.49
CA ARG A 75 -2.46 -1.34 -6.85
C ARG A 75 -3.33 -1.17 -5.61
N PRO A 76 -4.50 -0.53 -5.75
CA PRO A 76 -5.40 -0.35 -4.60
C PRO A 76 -5.85 -1.64 -3.93
N GLU A 77 -5.88 -2.76 -4.65
CA GLU A 77 -6.26 -4.05 -4.08
C GLU A 77 -5.13 -4.79 -3.39
N ASP A 78 -3.92 -4.23 -3.40
CA ASP A 78 -2.76 -4.86 -2.78
C ASP A 78 -2.72 -4.60 -1.28
N ARG A 79 -1.87 -5.38 -0.59
CA ARG A 79 -1.51 -5.14 0.80
C ARG A 79 -0.01 -4.98 0.90
N ILE A 80 0.42 -4.33 1.97
CA ILE A 80 1.84 -4.07 2.22
C ILE A 80 2.20 -4.68 3.57
N ARG A 81 3.27 -5.49 3.59
CA ARG A 81 3.83 -5.99 4.85
C ARG A 81 5.02 -5.11 5.20
N ALA A 82 4.91 -4.38 6.29
CA ALA A 82 5.94 -3.44 6.74
C ALA A 82 5.89 -3.29 8.24
N ARG A 83 7.05 -3.06 8.85
CA ARG A 83 7.15 -2.77 10.29
C ARG A 83 6.39 -3.77 11.17
N SER A 84 6.56 -5.06 10.89
CA SER A 84 5.94 -6.17 11.60
C SER A 84 4.41 -6.20 11.52
N GLY A 85 3.83 -5.52 10.56
CA GLY A 85 2.39 -5.50 10.36
C GLY A 85 2.01 -5.65 8.92
N VAL A 86 0.73 -5.90 8.70
CA VAL A 86 0.15 -5.95 7.36
C VAL A 86 -0.81 -4.78 7.23
N TRP A 87 -0.71 -4.09 6.10
CA TRP A 87 -1.44 -2.85 5.85
C TRP A 87 -2.17 -2.96 4.52
N GLU A 88 -3.34 -2.40 4.42
CA GLU A 88 -4.06 -2.34 3.14
C GLU A 88 -3.88 -0.97 2.51
N VAL A 89 -3.80 -0.95 1.17
CA VAL A 89 -3.67 0.29 0.40
C VAL A 89 -5.01 1.01 0.39
N LEU A 90 -4.98 2.31 0.68
CA LEU A 90 -6.18 3.15 0.67
C LEU A 90 -6.18 4.03 -0.57
N GLY A 91 -7.29 3.98 -1.31
CA GLY A 91 -7.45 4.84 -2.46
C GLY A 91 -6.49 4.51 -3.59
N GLU A 92 -6.21 5.50 -4.39
CA GLU A 92 -5.38 5.33 -5.58
C GLU A 92 -3.93 5.74 -5.30
N ILE A 93 -3.03 5.18 -6.10
CA ILE A 93 -1.63 5.55 -6.06
C ILE A 93 -1.48 6.88 -6.79
N GLN A 94 -0.89 7.84 -6.09
CA GLN A 94 -0.74 9.20 -6.60
C GLN A 94 0.68 9.41 -7.11
N ALA A 95 0.83 9.70 -8.39
CA ALA A 95 2.09 10.16 -8.95
C ALA A 95 2.23 11.67 -8.67
N PHE A 96 3.46 12.13 -8.45
CA PHE A 96 3.68 13.56 -8.25
C PHE A 96 4.70 14.08 -9.25
N PRO A 97 4.29 14.22 -10.54
CA PRO A 97 5.18 14.74 -11.54
C PRO A 97 5.46 16.23 -11.33
N ASN A 98 6.64 16.66 -11.74
CA ASN A 98 6.97 18.08 -11.74
C ASN A 98 6.15 18.75 -12.83
N PRO A 99 5.30 19.76 -12.50
CA PRO A 99 4.44 20.38 -13.51
C PRO A 99 5.19 21.20 -14.57
N PHE A 100 6.44 21.54 -14.31
CA PHE A 100 7.22 22.33 -15.24
C PHE A 100 8.05 21.48 -16.21
N THR A 101 8.55 20.34 -15.74
CA THR A 101 9.44 19.50 -16.54
C THR A 101 8.80 18.16 -16.92
N GLY A 102 7.69 17.80 -16.30
CA GLY A 102 7.08 16.49 -16.48
C GLY A 102 7.80 15.35 -15.77
N TRP A 103 8.89 15.64 -15.08
CA TRP A 103 9.64 14.61 -14.36
C TRP A 103 8.82 14.07 -13.20
N ASN A 104 8.73 12.75 -13.09
CA ASN A 104 7.99 12.07 -12.04
C ASN A 104 8.97 11.33 -11.12
N PRO A 105 9.32 11.92 -9.96
CA PRO A 105 10.27 11.30 -9.05
C PRO A 105 9.75 10.06 -8.32
N GLY A 106 8.42 9.89 -8.21
CA GLY A 106 7.89 8.77 -7.48
C GLY A 106 6.39 8.81 -7.36
N SER A 107 5.89 7.91 -6.52
CA SER A 107 4.46 7.78 -6.25
C SER A 107 4.22 7.74 -4.74
N GLU A 108 3.04 8.18 -4.35
CA GLU A 108 2.62 8.20 -2.96
C GLU A 108 1.30 7.44 -2.82
N PHE A 109 1.15 6.70 -1.75
CA PHE A 109 -0.12 6.08 -1.41
C PHE A 109 -0.25 5.94 0.10
N ALA A 110 -1.49 6.00 0.57
CA ALA A 110 -1.79 5.83 1.99
C ALA A 110 -2.05 4.37 2.29
N ILE A 111 -1.68 3.95 3.49
CA ILE A 111 -1.94 2.60 3.96
C ILE A 111 -2.57 2.66 5.35
N LYS A 112 -3.40 1.67 5.65
CA LYS A 112 -4.08 1.54 6.93
C LYS A 112 -3.85 0.14 7.47
N LYS A 113 -3.59 0.02 8.76
CA LYS A 113 -3.31 -1.27 9.37
C LYS A 113 -4.50 -2.21 9.24
N VAL A 114 -4.25 -3.42 8.82
CA VAL A 114 -5.28 -4.46 8.77
C VAL A 114 -5.54 -4.93 10.19
N SER A 115 -6.79 -4.76 10.62
CA SER A 115 -7.20 -5.26 11.92
C SER A 115 -7.77 -6.67 11.77
N GLY A 116 -7.42 -7.52 12.69
CA GLY A 116 -7.88 -8.88 12.59
C GLY A 116 -7.16 -9.83 13.45
#